data_1927350dd51ed8bb08447ea98f0a0ea6
#
_entry.id   1927350dd51ed8bb08447ea98f0a0ea6
#
_cell.length_a   1.000
_cell.length_b   1.000
_cell.length_c   1.000
_cell.angle_alpha   90.00
_cell.angle_beta   90.00
_cell.angle_gamma   90.00
#
_symmetry.space_group_name_H-M   'P 1'
#
loop_
_entity.id
_entity.type
_entity.pdbx_description
1 polymer ?
#
loop_
_entity_poly.entity_id
_entity_poly.type
_entity_poly.pdbx_seq_one_letter_code
_entity_poly.pdbx_strand_id
1 'polypeptide(L)'
;RRQRQMCIRDREDEDYLDSVRNIIEAQSVNAEFAVATTGDNFARMFADMDDDYMKERAADVKDISERVIRVLSQKEEKVNTSGAEKEKYIIAADDLAPSETIQLDRETVLAFVTRHGSTNSHTAILARTMNIPALVSTAVPKEVNGKMAIVDGFKGIVIIDPDEETLREYEKKQQDEKNRQELLQQLKGKPTVTKEGKEIKLYANIGEVKDLGAVLQNDAAGIGLFRSEFLYLQSDHFPTEDEQFQSYKTVAEVMAGKKVIIRTLDIGADKQIDYFGLEHEDNPALGYRAVRICLDQPDIFKTQLRALLRASMFGNISIMIPMIASVWEVRKVKE
;
A
#
# COMPACT_ATOMS: atom_id res chain seq x y z
N ARG A 1 4.86 1.80 10.64
CA ARG A 1 4.75 2.21 12.07
C ARG A 1 3.30 2.16 12.57
N ARG A 2 2.28 2.61 11.80
CA ARG A 2 0.86 2.50 12.20
C ARG A 2 0.36 1.06 12.29
N GLN A 3 0.69 0.18 11.35
CA GLN A 3 0.39 -1.26 11.47
C GLN A 3 1.04 -1.88 12.73
N ARG A 4 2.24 -1.46 13.10
CA ARG A 4 2.84 -1.86 14.39
C ARG A 4 2.10 -1.29 15.61
N GLN A 5 1.60 -0.04 15.53
CA GLN A 5 0.80 0.57 16.61
C GLN A 5 -0.61 -0.03 16.70
N MET A 6 -1.24 -0.35 15.55
CA MET A 6 -2.53 -1.05 15.52
C MET A 6 -2.41 -2.47 16.08
N CYS A 7 -1.42 -3.26 15.65
CA CYS A 7 -1.14 -4.58 16.23
C CYS A 7 -0.77 -4.53 17.73
N ILE A 8 -0.22 -3.41 18.23
CA ILE A 8 0.05 -3.21 19.64
C ILE A 8 -1.25 -2.88 20.39
N ARG A 9 -2.13 -2.02 19.85
CA ARG A 9 -3.43 -1.71 20.44
C ARG A 9 -4.34 -2.95 20.51
N ASP A 10 -4.42 -3.73 19.43
CA ASP A 10 -5.22 -4.95 19.41
C ASP A 10 -4.67 -6.04 20.37
N ARG A 11 -3.37 -6.00 20.73
CA ARG A 11 -2.78 -6.86 21.77
C ARG A 11 -3.04 -6.39 23.19
N GLU A 12 -3.37 -5.13 23.38
CA GLU A 12 -3.69 -4.47 24.64
C GLU A 12 -5.19 -4.19 24.75
N ASP A 13 -6.01 -4.75 23.84
CA ASP A 13 -7.45 -4.65 23.90
C ASP A 13 -7.92 -5.44 25.12
N GLU A 14 -8.40 -4.71 26.12
CA GLU A 14 -8.84 -5.27 27.42
C GLU A 14 -9.97 -6.28 27.21
N ASP A 15 -10.88 -6.06 26.26
CA ASP A 15 -12.00 -6.95 25.97
C ASP A 15 -11.53 -8.29 25.40
N TYR A 16 -10.52 -8.29 24.52
CA TYR A 16 -9.94 -9.51 24.00
C TYR A 16 -9.19 -10.29 25.07
N LEU A 17 -8.36 -9.64 25.87
CA LEU A 17 -7.59 -10.26 26.93
C LEU A 17 -8.49 -10.80 28.04
N ASP A 18 -9.53 -10.07 28.41
CA ASP A 18 -10.49 -10.50 29.41
C ASP A 18 -11.33 -11.69 28.90
N SER A 19 -11.68 -11.73 27.62
CA SER A 19 -12.31 -12.89 27.00
C SER A 19 -11.41 -14.15 27.07
N VAL A 20 -10.13 -14.01 26.78
CA VAL A 20 -9.15 -15.11 26.92
C VAL A 20 -9.07 -15.59 28.37
N ARG A 21 -8.95 -14.68 29.36
CA ARG A 21 -8.91 -15.02 30.79
C ARG A 21 -10.17 -15.73 31.23
N ASN A 22 -11.34 -15.21 30.87
CA ASN A 22 -12.63 -15.80 31.22
C ASN A 22 -12.78 -17.21 30.68
N ILE A 23 -12.31 -17.51 29.47
CA ILE A 23 -12.36 -18.85 28.89
C ILE A 23 -11.43 -19.80 29.67
N ILE A 24 -10.21 -19.36 30.04
CA ILE A 24 -9.28 -20.15 30.85
C ILE A 24 -9.91 -20.50 32.19
N GLU A 25 -10.46 -19.51 32.90
CA GLU A 25 -11.03 -19.70 34.24
C GLU A 25 -12.31 -20.51 34.21
N ALA A 26 -13.24 -20.25 33.29
CA ALA A 26 -14.53 -20.92 33.26
C ALA A 26 -14.46 -22.35 32.73
N GLN A 27 -13.54 -22.64 31.82
CA GLN A 27 -13.46 -23.96 31.17
C GLN A 27 -12.24 -24.77 31.57
N SER A 28 -11.33 -24.22 32.42
CA SER A 28 -10.09 -24.86 32.84
C SER A 28 -9.25 -25.40 31.69
N VAL A 29 -9.13 -24.62 30.63
CA VAL A 29 -8.37 -24.95 29.40
C VAL A 29 -7.02 -24.24 29.39
N ASN A 30 -6.11 -24.68 28.49
CA ASN A 30 -4.82 -24.01 28.31
C ASN A 30 -4.96 -22.68 27.55
N ALA A 31 -3.90 -21.87 27.60
CA ALA A 31 -3.90 -20.54 26.99
C ALA A 31 -4.05 -20.60 25.46
N GLU A 32 -3.45 -21.59 24.79
CA GLU A 32 -3.54 -21.75 23.33
C GLU A 32 -4.98 -21.98 22.87
N PHE A 33 -5.73 -22.83 23.58
CA PHE A 33 -7.14 -23.09 23.28
C PHE A 33 -8.00 -21.84 23.54
N ALA A 34 -7.76 -21.13 24.64
CA ALA A 34 -8.50 -19.93 24.98
C ALA A 34 -8.28 -18.82 23.94
N VAL A 35 -7.03 -18.61 23.50
CA VAL A 35 -6.68 -17.64 22.44
C VAL A 35 -7.31 -18.03 21.10
N ALA A 36 -7.25 -19.32 20.71
CA ALA A 36 -7.90 -19.80 19.48
C ALA A 36 -9.40 -19.54 19.49
N THR A 37 -10.06 -19.91 20.60
CA THR A 37 -11.52 -19.74 20.75
C THR A 37 -11.92 -18.26 20.73
N THR A 38 -11.18 -17.41 21.44
CA THR A 38 -11.43 -15.95 21.45
C THR A 38 -11.23 -15.37 20.06
N GLY A 39 -10.12 -15.70 19.39
CA GLY A 39 -9.84 -15.25 18.03
C GLY A 39 -10.94 -15.61 17.03
N ASP A 40 -11.42 -16.85 17.08
CA ASP A 40 -12.54 -17.30 16.22
C ASP A 40 -13.85 -16.58 16.51
N ASN A 41 -14.14 -16.27 17.78
CA ASN A 41 -15.36 -15.57 18.17
C ASN A 41 -15.33 -14.11 17.71
N PHE A 42 -14.23 -13.40 17.96
CA PHE A 42 -14.09 -12.01 17.52
C PHE A 42 -14.03 -11.91 15.99
N ALA A 43 -13.35 -12.82 15.32
CA ALA A 43 -13.32 -12.85 13.86
C ALA A 43 -14.71 -13.07 13.25
N ARG A 44 -15.53 -13.97 13.84
CA ARG A 44 -16.91 -14.13 13.42
C ARG A 44 -17.76 -12.87 13.67
N MET A 45 -17.61 -12.27 14.83
CA MET A 45 -18.33 -11.04 15.16
C MET A 45 -18.02 -9.93 14.17
N PHE A 46 -16.76 -9.73 13.78
CA PHE A 46 -16.39 -8.75 12.78
C PHE A 46 -16.84 -9.11 11.36
N ALA A 47 -16.80 -10.41 11.00
CA ALA A 47 -17.26 -10.87 9.69
C ALA A 47 -18.78 -10.72 9.48
N ASP A 48 -19.57 -10.78 10.57
CA ASP A 48 -21.00 -10.64 10.55
C ASP A 48 -21.49 -9.16 10.58
N MET A 49 -20.55 -8.19 10.71
CA MET A 49 -20.89 -6.76 10.64
C MET A 49 -21.12 -6.33 9.19
N ASP A 50 -22.04 -5.39 8.97
CA ASP A 50 -22.34 -4.86 7.63
C ASP A 50 -21.30 -3.84 7.10
N ASP A 51 -20.15 -3.73 7.73
CA ASP A 51 -19.07 -2.80 7.42
C ASP A 51 -17.88 -3.56 6.80
N ASP A 52 -17.52 -3.21 5.58
CA ASP A 52 -16.41 -3.87 4.86
C ASP A 52 -15.05 -3.68 5.54
N TYR A 53 -14.84 -2.57 6.24
CA TYR A 53 -13.65 -2.33 7.04
C TYR A 53 -13.56 -3.28 8.25
N MET A 54 -14.71 -3.52 8.91
CA MET A 54 -14.77 -4.47 10.03
C MET A 54 -14.62 -5.92 9.55
N LYS A 55 -15.12 -6.26 8.36
CA LYS A 55 -14.88 -7.58 7.75
C LYS A 55 -13.40 -7.85 7.46
N GLU A 56 -12.65 -6.84 7.01
CA GLU A 56 -11.19 -6.96 6.85
C GLU A 56 -10.48 -7.19 8.17
N ARG A 57 -10.96 -6.60 9.27
CA ARG A 57 -10.42 -6.82 10.62
C ARG A 57 -10.62 -8.25 11.16
N ALA A 58 -11.58 -8.99 10.66
CA ALA A 58 -11.75 -10.40 11.01
C ALA A 58 -10.49 -11.23 10.68
N ALA A 59 -9.83 -10.92 9.57
CA ALA A 59 -8.56 -11.55 9.18
C ALA A 59 -7.40 -11.13 10.12
N ASP A 60 -7.34 -9.86 10.51
CA ASP A 60 -6.31 -9.33 11.42
C ASP A 60 -6.38 -9.98 12.80
N VAL A 61 -7.59 -10.17 13.34
CA VAL A 61 -7.79 -10.84 14.64
C VAL A 61 -7.34 -12.28 14.59
N LYS A 62 -7.62 -13.01 13.51
CA LYS A 62 -7.13 -14.38 13.32
C LYS A 62 -5.60 -14.43 13.28
N ASP A 63 -4.96 -13.55 12.50
CA ASP A 63 -3.51 -13.47 12.38
C ASP A 63 -2.84 -13.21 13.75
N ILE A 64 -3.38 -12.27 14.54
CA ILE A 64 -2.88 -11.98 15.89
C ILE A 64 -3.03 -13.19 16.80
N SER A 65 -4.18 -13.85 16.79
CA SER A 65 -4.45 -15.02 17.61
C SER A 65 -3.52 -16.19 17.26
N GLU A 66 -3.34 -16.48 15.98
CA GLU A 66 -2.41 -17.52 15.52
C GLU A 66 -0.96 -17.22 15.91
N ARG A 67 -0.57 -15.95 15.83
CA ARG A 67 0.77 -15.53 16.26
C ARG A 67 0.99 -15.70 17.75
N VAL A 68 0.00 -15.36 18.57
CA VAL A 68 0.06 -15.60 20.04
C VAL A 68 0.17 -17.10 20.33
N ILE A 69 -0.63 -17.94 19.67
CA ILE A 69 -0.57 -19.40 19.80
C ILE A 69 0.81 -19.93 19.41
N ARG A 70 1.39 -19.43 18.31
CA ARG A 70 2.73 -19.84 17.84
C ARG A 70 3.81 -19.51 18.88
N VAL A 71 3.73 -18.35 19.52
CA VAL A 71 4.64 -17.95 20.60
C VAL A 71 4.43 -18.82 21.84
N LEU A 72 3.18 -19.10 22.23
CA LEU A 72 2.86 -19.95 23.38
C LEU A 72 3.33 -21.39 23.17
N SER A 73 3.18 -21.94 21.99
CA SER A 73 3.57 -23.31 21.67
C SER A 73 5.08 -23.51 21.52
N GLN A 74 5.91 -22.46 21.66
CA GLN A 74 7.37 -22.49 21.51
C GLN A 74 7.85 -23.15 20.20
N LYS A 75 6.99 -23.23 19.20
CA LYS A 75 7.37 -23.64 17.85
C LYS A 75 8.00 -22.47 17.11
N GLU A 76 9.20 -22.07 17.53
CA GLU A 76 10.11 -21.38 16.63
C GLU A 76 10.62 -22.42 15.62
N GLU A 77 10.06 -22.44 14.43
CA GLU A 77 10.78 -23.03 13.30
C GLU A 77 12.03 -22.18 13.10
N LYS A 78 13.14 -22.68 13.62
CA LYS A 78 14.46 -22.19 13.26
C LYS A 78 14.62 -22.43 11.75
N VAL A 79 14.38 -21.41 10.95
CA VAL A 79 14.89 -21.38 9.59
C VAL A 79 16.40 -21.43 9.72
N ASN A 80 16.98 -22.63 9.55
CA ASN A 80 18.41 -22.87 9.55
C ASN A 80 19.04 -22.12 8.37
N THR A 81 19.46 -20.88 8.60
CA THR A 81 20.34 -20.14 7.69
C THR A 81 21.79 -20.40 8.04
N SER A 82 22.27 -21.60 7.77
CA SER A 82 23.69 -21.89 7.77
C SER A 82 24.15 -22.13 6.34
N GLY A 83 24.79 -21.12 5.72
CA GLY A 83 25.92 -21.28 4.79
C GLY A 83 25.70 -21.95 3.44
N ALA A 84 24.47 -22.25 2.98
CA ALA A 84 24.17 -22.70 1.63
C ALA A 84 23.64 -21.52 0.79
N GLU A 85 23.85 -21.54 -0.49
CA GLU A 85 23.17 -20.62 -1.43
C GLU A 85 21.69 -20.64 -1.10
N LYS A 86 21.12 -19.45 -0.78
CA LYS A 86 19.70 -19.33 -0.40
C LYS A 86 18.87 -19.81 -1.59
N GLU A 87 18.23 -20.96 -1.46
CA GLU A 87 17.33 -21.47 -2.49
C GLU A 87 16.23 -20.44 -2.78
N LYS A 88 16.03 -20.16 -4.05
CA LYS A 88 14.98 -19.28 -4.53
C LYS A 88 13.69 -20.05 -4.67
N TYR A 89 12.57 -19.49 -4.21
CA TYR A 89 11.29 -20.19 -4.18
C TYR A 89 10.12 -19.29 -4.53
N ILE A 90 9.03 -19.92 -4.93
CA ILE A 90 7.71 -19.31 -5.15
C ILE A 90 6.84 -19.67 -3.96
N ILE A 91 6.12 -18.69 -3.42
CA ILE A 91 5.17 -18.92 -2.35
C ILE A 91 3.79 -19.17 -2.93
N ALA A 92 3.22 -20.34 -2.64
CA ALA A 92 1.83 -20.66 -2.95
C ALA A 92 1.05 -20.81 -1.63
N ALA A 93 -0.03 -20.05 -1.47
CA ALA A 93 -0.84 -20.02 -0.25
C ALA A 93 -2.33 -19.86 -0.56
N ASP A 94 -3.19 -20.14 0.42
CA ASP A 94 -4.60 -19.79 0.30
C ASP A 94 -4.78 -18.26 0.38
N ASP A 95 -4.10 -17.62 1.33
CA ASP A 95 -3.89 -16.18 1.44
C ASP A 95 -2.57 -15.94 2.19
N LEU A 96 -2.06 -14.70 2.20
CA LEU A 96 -0.85 -14.32 2.92
C LEU A 96 -1.17 -13.21 3.91
N ALA A 97 -1.04 -13.54 5.19
CA ALA A 97 -1.23 -12.57 6.24
C ALA A 97 -0.10 -11.52 6.28
N PRO A 98 -0.38 -10.27 6.69
CA PRO A 98 0.63 -9.22 6.80
C PRO A 98 1.85 -9.60 7.64
N SER A 99 1.64 -10.36 8.71
CA SER A 99 2.71 -10.83 9.61
C SER A 99 3.66 -11.83 8.96
N GLU A 100 3.17 -12.68 8.08
CA GLU A 100 3.96 -13.66 7.34
C GLU A 100 4.86 -12.98 6.29
N THR A 101 4.40 -11.87 5.74
CA THR A 101 5.11 -11.14 4.69
C THR A 101 6.27 -10.28 5.19
N ILE A 102 6.27 -9.88 6.47
CA ILE A 102 7.33 -9.03 7.07
C ILE A 102 8.69 -9.74 7.13
N GLN A 103 8.69 -11.06 7.22
CA GLN A 103 9.90 -11.89 7.39
C GLN A 103 10.47 -12.38 6.04
N LEU A 104 9.79 -12.10 4.93
CA LEU A 104 10.20 -12.59 3.62
C LEU A 104 11.43 -11.85 3.11
N ASP A 105 12.43 -12.63 2.71
CA ASP A 105 13.64 -12.11 2.11
C ASP A 105 13.42 -11.87 0.60
N ARG A 106 13.59 -10.61 0.18
CA ARG A 106 13.41 -10.19 -1.23
C ARG A 106 14.36 -10.85 -2.21
N GLU A 107 15.46 -11.42 -1.73
CA GLU A 107 16.45 -12.07 -2.59
C GLU A 107 16.09 -13.53 -2.89
N THR A 108 15.23 -14.12 -2.06
CA THR A 108 14.86 -15.56 -2.16
C THR A 108 13.47 -15.78 -2.73
N VAL A 109 12.52 -14.86 -2.51
CA VAL A 109 11.15 -15.01 -3.01
C VAL A 109 11.06 -14.52 -4.45
N LEU A 110 10.70 -15.43 -5.37
CA LEU A 110 10.58 -15.12 -6.80
C LEU A 110 9.19 -14.67 -7.23
N ALA A 111 8.14 -15.19 -6.60
CA ALA A 111 6.75 -14.86 -6.93
C ALA A 111 5.79 -15.27 -5.80
N PHE A 112 4.58 -14.70 -5.83
CA PHE A 112 3.45 -15.12 -5.01
C PHE A 112 2.33 -15.70 -5.87
N VAL A 113 1.68 -16.75 -5.39
CA VAL A 113 0.46 -17.30 -5.97
C VAL A 113 -0.54 -17.55 -4.85
N THR A 114 -1.68 -16.86 -4.84
CA THR A 114 -2.69 -17.04 -3.81
C THR A 114 -4.03 -17.46 -4.37
N ARG A 115 -4.73 -18.34 -3.63
CA ARG A 115 -6.05 -18.83 -4.01
C ARG A 115 -7.12 -17.77 -3.81
N HIS A 116 -6.96 -16.93 -2.79
CA HIS A 116 -7.84 -15.80 -2.47
C HIS A 116 -7.09 -14.49 -2.67
N GLY A 117 -7.83 -13.39 -2.60
CA GLY A 117 -7.29 -12.05 -2.72
C GLY A 117 -7.72 -11.32 -3.99
N SER A 118 -7.46 -10.04 -4.02
CA SER A 118 -7.72 -9.13 -5.14
C SER A 118 -6.45 -8.42 -5.57
N THR A 119 -6.52 -7.64 -6.63
CA THR A 119 -5.40 -6.78 -7.07
C THR A 119 -5.01 -5.72 -6.04
N ASN A 120 -5.85 -5.47 -5.03
CA ASN A 120 -5.61 -4.56 -3.92
C ASN A 120 -5.31 -5.29 -2.61
N SER A 121 -5.23 -6.63 -2.61
CA SER A 121 -4.86 -7.41 -1.43
C SER A 121 -3.44 -7.09 -0.94
N HIS A 122 -3.17 -7.40 0.31
CA HIS A 122 -1.86 -7.22 0.95
C HIS A 122 -0.74 -7.89 0.14
N THR A 123 -0.98 -9.11 -0.32
CA THR A 123 -0.05 -9.88 -1.18
C THR A 123 0.27 -9.14 -2.48
N ALA A 124 -0.75 -8.59 -3.14
CA ALA A 124 -0.56 -7.85 -4.39
C ALA A 124 0.23 -6.55 -4.18
N ILE A 125 -0.02 -5.84 -3.08
CA ILE A 125 0.71 -4.62 -2.69
C ILE A 125 2.17 -4.96 -2.39
N LEU A 126 2.41 -6.02 -1.63
CA LEU A 126 3.75 -6.49 -1.29
C LEU A 126 4.55 -6.88 -2.54
N ALA A 127 3.96 -7.67 -3.43
CA ALA A 127 4.59 -8.08 -4.69
C ALA A 127 5.01 -6.87 -5.54
N ARG A 128 4.15 -5.86 -5.64
CA ARG A 128 4.50 -4.59 -6.32
C ARG A 128 5.68 -3.89 -5.64
N THR A 129 5.70 -3.86 -4.30
CA THR A 129 6.80 -3.25 -3.54
C THR A 129 8.11 -4.03 -3.71
N MET A 130 8.04 -5.35 -3.83
CA MET A 130 9.18 -6.23 -4.09
C MET A 130 9.57 -6.29 -5.58
N ASN A 131 8.71 -5.79 -6.47
CA ASN A 131 8.85 -5.87 -7.94
C ASN A 131 8.96 -7.32 -8.43
N ILE A 132 8.14 -8.21 -7.89
CA ILE A 132 8.05 -9.62 -8.30
C ILE A 132 6.63 -9.96 -8.79
N PRO A 133 6.47 -11.01 -9.61
CA PRO A 133 5.16 -11.47 -10.05
C PRO A 133 4.27 -11.90 -8.89
N ALA A 134 2.97 -11.58 -8.99
CA ALA A 134 1.96 -12.13 -8.09
C ALA A 134 0.69 -12.48 -8.88
N LEU A 135 0.18 -13.67 -8.65
CA LEU A 135 -1.11 -14.10 -9.14
C LEU A 135 -2.04 -14.35 -7.97
N VAL A 136 -3.18 -13.67 -7.97
CA VAL A 136 -4.23 -13.81 -6.96
C VAL A 136 -5.43 -14.54 -7.56
N SER A 137 -6.32 -15.07 -6.73
CA SER A 137 -7.50 -15.85 -7.17
C SER A 137 -7.14 -17.03 -8.09
N THR A 138 -5.97 -17.66 -7.83
CA THR A 138 -5.43 -18.75 -8.65
C THR A 138 -5.45 -20.05 -7.85
N ALA A 139 -6.18 -21.04 -8.33
CA ALA A 139 -6.22 -22.37 -7.70
C ALA A 139 -4.91 -23.13 -7.94
N VAL A 140 -4.14 -23.37 -6.89
CA VAL A 140 -2.93 -24.19 -6.92
C VAL A 140 -3.19 -25.45 -6.07
N PRO A 141 -2.93 -26.66 -6.61
CA PRO A 141 -3.02 -27.88 -5.82
C PRO A 141 -2.04 -27.89 -4.63
N LYS A 142 -2.43 -28.53 -3.52
CA LYS A 142 -1.56 -28.61 -2.33
C LYS A 142 -0.32 -29.50 -2.54
N GLU A 143 -0.37 -30.38 -3.52
CA GLU A 143 0.68 -31.37 -3.82
C GLU A 143 1.86 -30.79 -4.63
N VAL A 144 1.91 -29.47 -4.83
CA VAL A 144 2.95 -28.80 -5.62
C VAL A 144 4.19 -28.40 -4.80
N ASN A 145 4.17 -28.61 -3.49
CA ASN A 145 5.30 -28.24 -2.64
C ASN A 145 6.58 -28.99 -3.05
N GLY A 146 7.67 -28.24 -3.23
CA GLY A 146 8.95 -28.76 -3.69
C GLY A 146 9.06 -29.02 -5.19
N LYS A 147 8.02 -28.69 -5.99
CA LYS A 147 8.04 -28.84 -7.44
C LYS A 147 8.59 -27.59 -8.13
N MET A 148 9.20 -27.79 -9.29
CA MET A 148 9.58 -26.68 -10.18
C MET A 148 8.32 -26.01 -10.73
N ALA A 149 8.31 -24.67 -10.72
CA ALA A 149 7.19 -23.91 -11.25
C ALA A 149 7.62 -22.61 -11.94
N ILE A 150 6.82 -22.16 -12.89
CA ILE A 150 6.96 -20.88 -13.58
C ILE A 150 5.74 -20.03 -13.26
N VAL A 151 5.95 -18.77 -12.89
CA VAL A 151 4.88 -17.78 -12.70
C VAL A 151 5.08 -16.62 -13.68
N ASP A 152 4.17 -16.48 -14.62
CA ASP A 152 4.15 -15.39 -15.59
C ASP A 152 3.06 -14.37 -15.19
N GLY A 153 3.45 -13.29 -14.52
CA GLY A 153 2.56 -12.23 -14.07
C GLY A 153 1.97 -11.40 -15.23
N PHE A 154 2.60 -11.39 -16.41
CA PHE A 154 2.07 -10.68 -17.58
C PHE A 154 0.94 -11.45 -18.24
N LYS A 155 1.07 -12.79 -18.34
CA LYS A 155 0.06 -13.66 -18.92
C LYS A 155 -0.98 -14.15 -17.92
N GLY A 156 -0.71 -14.02 -16.60
CA GLY A 156 -1.59 -14.52 -15.55
C GLY A 156 -1.62 -16.04 -15.46
N ILE A 157 -0.49 -16.73 -15.68
CA ILE A 157 -0.41 -18.18 -15.69
C ILE A 157 0.63 -18.73 -14.72
N VAL A 158 0.34 -19.93 -14.21
CA VAL A 158 1.28 -20.77 -13.44
C VAL A 158 1.48 -22.08 -14.19
N ILE A 159 2.71 -22.50 -14.41
CA ILE A 159 3.08 -23.79 -15.01
C ILE A 159 3.81 -24.58 -13.94
N ILE A 160 3.29 -25.76 -13.61
CA ILE A 160 3.86 -26.67 -12.62
C ILE A 160 4.53 -27.82 -13.34
N ASP A 161 5.71 -28.25 -12.90
CA ASP A 161 6.52 -29.27 -13.54
C ASP A 161 6.70 -28.99 -15.06
N PRO A 162 7.23 -27.81 -15.47
CA PRO A 162 7.43 -27.50 -16.87
C PRO A 162 8.40 -28.49 -17.50
N ASP A 163 8.16 -28.86 -18.78
CA ASP A 163 9.15 -29.57 -19.55
C ASP A 163 10.39 -28.72 -19.88
N GLU A 164 11.47 -29.34 -20.32
CA GLU A 164 12.72 -28.65 -20.58
C GLU A 164 12.60 -27.57 -21.66
N GLU A 165 11.75 -27.73 -22.64
CA GLU A 165 11.55 -26.77 -23.72
C GLU A 165 10.85 -25.52 -23.20
N THR A 166 9.77 -25.70 -22.45
CA THR A 166 9.03 -24.62 -21.76
C THR A 166 9.94 -23.88 -20.78
N LEU A 167 10.73 -24.61 -19.98
CA LEU A 167 11.66 -24.00 -19.04
C LEU A 167 12.66 -23.07 -19.75
N ARG A 168 13.31 -23.57 -20.81
CA ARG A 168 14.27 -22.77 -21.61
C ARG A 168 13.61 -21.54 -22.26
N GLU A 169 12.36 -21.66 -22.73
CA GLU A 169 11.63 -20.52 -23.29
C GLU A 169 11.44 -19.43 -22.23
N TYR A 170 11.03 -19.80 -21.01
CA TYR A 170 10.77 -18.84 -19.95
C TYR A 170 12.06 -18.29 -19.31
N GLU A 171 13.11 -19.08 -19.21
CA GLU A 171 14.44 -18.57 -18.82
C GLU A 171 14.95 -17.50 -19.79
N LYS A 172 14.76 -17.73 -21.10
CA LYS A 172 15.10 -16.72 -22.12
C LYS A 172 14.25 -15.46 -21.95
N LYS A 173 12.93 -15.58 -21.74
CA LYS A 173 12.05 -14.44 -21.48
C LYS A 173 12.46 -13.66 -20.23
N GLN A 174 12.82 -14.36 -19.16
CA GLN A 174 13.31 -13.74 -17.92
C GLN A 174 14.62 -12.97 -18.18
N GLN A 175 15.54 -13.55 -18.92
CA GLN A 175 16.79 -12.89 -19.28
C GLN A 175 16.56 -11.67 -20.18
N ASP A 176 15.68 -11.77 -21.16
CA ASP A 176 15.32 -10.67 -22.06
C ASP A 176 14.69 -9.51 -21.28
N GLU A 177 13.81 -9.80 -20.32
CA GLU A 177 13.22 -8.77 -19.46
C GLU A 177 14.24 -8.12 -18.52
N LYS A 178 15.17 -8.92 -17.97
CA LYS A 178 16.29 -8.40 -17.18
C LYS A 178 17.18 -7.48 -18.00
N ASN A 179 17.55 -7.90 -19.20
CA ASN A 179 18.35 -7.08 -20.12
C ASN A 179 17.63 -5.78 -20.49
N ARG A 180 16.29 -5.85 -20.68
CA ARG A 180 15.47 -4.67 -20.93
C ARG A 180 15.47 -3.71 -19.74
N GLN A 181 15.32 -4.23 -18.51
CA GLN A 181 15.39 -3.42 -17.30
C GLN A 181 16.77 -2.76 -17.14
N GLU A 182 17.84 -3.50 -17.37
CA GLU A 182 19.20 -2.96 -17.35
C GLU A 182 19.40 -1.85 -18.40
N LEU A 183 18.87 -2.04 -19.61
CA LEU A 183 18.90 -1.01 -20.66
C LEU A 183 18.12 0.24 -20.24
N LEU A 184 16.95 0.08 -19.61
CA LEU A 184 16.18 1.20 -19.08
C LEU A 184 16.96 1.96 -17.99
N GLN A 185 17.68 1.22 -17.12
CA GLN A 185 18.54 1.86 -16.10
C GLN A 185 19.65 2.73 -16.73
N GLN A 186 20.17 2.35 -17.91
CA GLN A 186 21.18 3.16 -18.63
C GLN A 186 20.63 4.47 -19.20
N LEU A 187 19.29 4.63 -19.24
CA LEU A 187 18.64 5.88 -19.66
C LEU A 187 18.58 6.92 -18.54
N LYS A 188 18.85 6.55 -17.29
CA LYS A 188 18.88 7.51 -16.19
C LYS A 188 19.94 8.59 -16.44
N GLY A 189 19.60 9.82 -16.09
CA GLY A 189 20.47 10.98 -16.29
C GLY A 189 20.56 11.45 -17.74
N LYS A 190 19.91 10.76 -18.70
CA LYS A 190 19.87 11.22 -20.09
C LYS A 190 18.65 12.08 -20.34
N PRO A 191 18.74 13.17 -21.12
CA PRO A 191 17.59 13.97 -21.47
C PRO A 191 16.61 13.13 -22.30
N THR A 192 15.31 13.23 -21.98
CA THR A 192 14.26 12.62 -22.78
C THR A 192 13.94 13.57 -23.95
N VAL A 193 14.24 13.17 -25.17
CA VAL A 193 14.02 13.97 -26.37
C VAL A 193 13.18 13.24 -27.41
N THR A 194 12.34 13.96 -28.13
CA THR A 194 11.61 13.41 -29.29
C THR A 194 12.57 13.17 -30.45
N LYS A 195 12.10 12.51 -31.51
CA LYS A 195 12.88 12.32 -32.74
C LYS A 195 13.27 13.64 -33.41
N GLU A 196 12.47 14.68 -33.21
CA GLU A 196 12.68 16.04 -33.71
C GLU A 196 13.59 16.87 -32.79
N GLY A 197 14.14 16.28 -31.74
CA GLY A 197 15.06 16.96 -30.81
C GLY A 197 14.38 17.79 -29.72
N LYS A 198 13.04 17.71 -29.56
CA LYS A 198 12.33 18.44 -28.51
C LYS A 198 12.50 17.72 -27.17
N GLU A 199 13.01 18.41 -26.16
CA GLU A 199 13.11 17.89 -24.80
C GLU A 199 11.74 17.77 -24.13
N ILE A 200 11.48 16.62 -23.51
CA ILE A 200 10.27 16.31 -22.74
C ILE A 200 10.69 16.05 -21.29
N LYS A 201 10.14 16.82 -20.37
CA LYS A 201 10.40 16.62 -18.93
C LYS A 201 9.45 15.57 -18.37
N LEU A 202 10.01 14.52 -17.74
CA LEU A 202 9.24 13.47 -17.08
C LEU A 202 9.15 13.77 -15.59
N TYR A 203 7.93 13.93 -15.10
CA TYR A 203 7.63 14.21 -13.71
C TYR A 203 7.03 12.99 -13.02
N ALA A 204 7.33 12.83 -11.73
CA ALA A 204 6.75 11.78 -10.90
C ALA A 204 5.34 12.14 -10.42
N ASN A 205 4.53 11.11 -10.17
CA ASN A 205 3.26 11.22 -9.48
C ASN A 205 3.40 10.48 -8.13
N ILE A 206 3.21 11.18 -7.03
CA ILE A 206 3.37 10.64 -5.68
C ILE A 206 2.15 10.90 -4.81
N GLY A 207 1.95 10.06 -3.79
CA GLY A 207 0.91 10.21 -2.77
C GLY A 207 1.47 10.57 -1.40
N GLU A 208 2.70 10.14 -1.12
CA GLU A 208 3.28 10.27 0.21
C GLU A 208 4.75 10.68 0.15
N VAL A 209 5.24 11.26 1.27
CA VAL A 209 6.65 11.65 1.42
C VAL A 209 7.60 10.46 1.25
N LYS A 210 7.17 9.26 1.64
CA LYS A 210 7.99 8.04 1.48
C LYS A 210 8.30 7.68 0.02
N ASP A 211 7.51 8.18 -0.94
CA ASP A 211 7.70 7.93 -2.36
C ASP A 211 8.92 8.69 -2.93
N LEU A 212 9.43 9.70 -2.21
CA LEU A 212 10.55 10.54 -2.65
C LEU A 212 11.82 9.74 -2.95
N GLY A 213 12.07 8.67 -2.20
CA GLY A 213 13.20 7.78 -2.47
C GLY A 213 13.17 7.23 -3.90
N ALA A 214 12.01 6.75 -4.34
CA ALA A 214 11.81 6.23 -5.70
C ALA A 214 11.89 7.36 -6.75
N VAL A 215 11.39 8.56 -6.45
CA VAL A 215 11.48 9.72 -7.33
C VAL A 215 12.92 10.08 -7.64
N LEU A 216 13.76 10.18 -6.60
CA LEU A 216 15.18 10.49 -6.75
C LEU A 216 15.94 9.34 -7.44
N GLN A 217 15.64 8.11 -7.05
CA GLN A 217 16.26 6.92 -7.63
C GLN A 217 15.99 6.80 -9.13
N ASN A 218 14.84 7.26 -9.62
CA ASN A 218 14.47 7.22 -11.03
C ASN A 218 14.75 8.54 -11.78
N ASP A 219 15.46 9.48 -11.16
CA ASP A 219 15.88 10.76 -11.75
C ASP A 219 14.74 11.55 -12.39
N ALA A 220 13.60 11.66 -11.68
CA ALA A 220 12.49 12.46 -12.16
C ALA A 220 12.87 13.95 -12.25
N ALA A 221 12.42 14.63 -13.31
CA ALA A 221 12.67 16.06 -13.52
C ALA A 221 11.96 16.94 -12.47
N GLY A 222 11.03 16.36 -11.71
CA GLY A 222 10.27 17.01 -10.66
C GLY A 222 9.09 16.16 -10.22
N ILE A 223 8.18 16.73 -9.46
CA ILE A 223 6.91 16.12 -9.09
C ILE A 223 5.81 16.82 -9.87
N GLY A 224 5.17 16.10 -10.78
CA GLY A 224 4.06 16.60 -11.60
C GLY A 224 2.72 16.55 -10.89
N LEU A 225 2.61 15.67 -9.88
CA LEU A 225 1.44 15.59 -9.02
C LEU A 225 1.83 15.02 -7.64
N PHE A 226 1.68 15.83 -6.60
CA PHE A 226 1.60 15.34 -5.23
C PHE A 226 0.13 15.32 -4.82
N ARG A 227 -0.38 14.14 -4.53
CA ARG A 227 -1.77 13.90 -4.17
C ARG A 227 -1.97 14.15 -2.68
N SER A 228 -2.29 15.40 -2.31
CA SER A 228 -2.40 15.82 -0.91
C SER A 228 -3.53 15.14 -0.14
N GLU A 229 -4.51 14.54 -0.82
CA GLU A 229 -5.60 13.81 -0.20
C GLU A 229 -5.12 12.63 0.67
N PHE A 230 -3.95 12.07 0.39
CA PHE A 230 -3.37 11.02 1.25
C PHE A 230 -3.08 11.49 2.68
N LEU A 231 -2.82 12.77 2.89
CA LEU A 231 -2.67 13.34 4.23
C LEU A 231 -3.97 13.25 5.02
N TYR A 232 -5.10 13.48 4.35
CA TYR A 232 -6.43 13.39 4.93
C TYR A 232 -6.85 11.94 5.14
N LEU A 233 -6.61 11.05 4.16
CA LEU A 233 -6.93 9.62 4.24
C LEU A 233 -6.19 8.89 5.37
N GLN A 234 -5.03 9.38 5.78
CA GLN A 234 -4.20 8.79 6.83
C GLN A 234 -4.44 9.41 8.20
N SER A 235 -5.28 10.41 8.30
CA SER A 235 -5.64 11.12 9.52
C SER A 235 -7.02 10.71 10.00
N ASP A 236 -7.26 10.81 11.29
CA ASP A 236 -8.55 10.67 11.95
C ASP A 236 -9.21 12.03 12.22
N HIS A 237 -8.60 13.10 11.77
CA HIS A 237 -9.05 14.50 11.88
C HIS A 237 -8.61 15.29 10.65
N PHE A 238 -9.16 16.50 10.48
CA PHE A 238 -8.65 17.43 9.47
C PHE A 238 -7.19 17.76 9.74
N PRO A 239 -6.24 17.46 8.83
CA PRO A 239 -4.83 17.75 9.03
C PRO A 239 -4.62 19.25 9.29
N THR A 240 -3.90 19.56 10.38
CA THR A 240 -3.57 20.91 10.77
C THR A 240 -2.65 21.58 9.75
N GLU A 241 -2.53 22.91 9.82
CA GLU A 241 -1.61 23.67 8.98
C GLU A 241 -0.16 23.18 9.13
N ASP A 242 0.26 22.85 10.35
CA ASP A 242 1.63 22.41 10.61
C ASP A 242 1.91 21.00 10.10
N GLU A 243 0.99 20.06 10.23
CA GLU A 243 1.12 18.70 9.66
C GLU A 243 1.26 18.75 8.14
N GLN A 244 0.40 19.53 7.49
CA GLN A 244 0.46 19.74 6.06
C GLN A 244 1.76 20.46 5.65
N PHE A 245 2.13 21.51 6.35
CA PHE A 245 3.36 22.28 6.11
C PHE A 245 4.60 21.38 6.20
N GLN A 246 4.73 20.53 7.22
CA GLN A 246 5.88 19.64 7.35
C GLN A 246 6.00 18.66 6.17
N SER A 247 4.88 18.12 5.71
CA SER A 247 4.85 17.22 4.54
C SER A 247 5.28 17.95 3.27
N TYR A 248 4.71 19.13 2.99
CA TYR A 248 5.02 19.90 1.79
C TYR A 248 6.44 20.45 1.79
N LYS A 249 6.92 20.94 2.96
CA LYS A 249 8.28 21.39 3.16
C LYS A 249 9.28 20.28 2.87
N THR A 250 9.09 19.10 3.45
CA THR A 250 9.97 17.95 3.23
C THR A 250 10.09 17.62 1.74
N VAL A 251 8.96 17.62 1.03
CA VAL A 251 8.98 17.38 -0.42
C VAL A 251 9.73 18.46 -1.18
N ALA A 252 9.51 19.73 -0.84
CA ALA A 252 10.18 20.86 -1.49
C ALA A 252 11.70 20.83 -1.28
N GLU A 253 12.16 20.57 -0.05
CA GLU A 253 13.58 20.48 0.31
C GLU A 253 14.28 19.32 -0.39
N VAL A 254 13.67 18.11 -0.36
CA VAL A 254 14.23 16.90 -0.98
C VAL A 254 14.34 17.05 -2.50
N MET A 255 13.39 17.74 -3.13
CA MET A 255 13.42 17.99 -4.57
C MET A 255 14.43 19.06 -4.99
N ALA A 256 15.08 19.77 -4.05
CA ALA A 256 16.23 20.64 -4.27
C ALA A 256 16.04 21.63 -5.46
N GLY A 257 14.94 22.37 -5.46
CA GLY A 257 14.60 23.36 -6.49
C GLY A 257 13.96 22.79 -7.77
N LYS A 258 13.91 21.48 -7.96
CA LYS A 258 13.07 20.86 -9.00
C LYS A 258 11.60 21.20 -8.75
N LYS A 259 10.82 21.31 -9.82
CA LYS A 259 9.41 21.69 -9.73
C LYS A 259 8.58 20.65 -8.99
N VAL A 260 7.74 21.11 -8.06
CA VAL A 260 6.78 20.29 -7.31
C VAL A 260 5.39 20.88 -7.50
N ILE A 261 4.50 20.11 -8.10
CA ILE A 261 3.09 20.49 -8.26
C ILE A 261 2.29 19.74 -7.18
N ILE A 262 1.69 20.50 -6.26
CA ILE A 262 0.87 19.96 -5.18
C ILE A 262 -0.60 20.24 -5.51
N ARG A 263 -1.39 19.17 -5.60
CA ARG A 263 -2.83 19.26 -5.79
C ARG A 263 -3.48 19.56 -4.43
N THR A 264 -4.37 20.56 -4.39
CA THR A 264 -5.21 20.77 -3.22
C THR A 264 -6.18 19.61 -3.05
N LEU A 265 -6.91 19.60 -1.95
CA LEU A 265 -7.88 18.57 -1.59
C LEU A 265 -8.68 18.07 -2.81
N ASP A 266 -8.65 16.75 -3.04
CA ASP A 266 -9.48 16.06 -4.04
C ASP A 266 -10.17 14.85 -3.41
N ILE A 267 -11.07 15.14 -2.47
CA ILE A 267 -11.90 14.18 -1.75
C ILE A 267 -13.35 14.41 -2.16
N GLY A 268 -14.11 13.34 -2.25
CA GLY A 268 -15.54 13.29 -2.50
C GLY A 268 -16.15 12.07 -1.80
N ALA A 269 -17.42 11.78 -2.03
CA ALA A 269 -18.16 10.68 -1.44
C ALA A 269 -17.61 9.27 -1.81
N ASP A 270 -16.71 9.19 -2.82
CA ASP A 270 -15.97 7.97 -3.17
C ASP A 270 -14.86 7.60 -2.17
N LYS A 271 -14.56 8.50 -1.24
CA LYS A 271 -13.58 8.30 -0.16
C LYS A 271 -14.32 8.25 1.16
N GLN A 272 -14.32 7.09 1.78
CA GLN A 272 -14.91 6.93 3.11
C GLN A 272 -13.99 7.56 4.16
N ILE A 273 -14.32 8.78 4.56
CA ILE A 273 -13.61 9.54 5.59
C ILE A 273 -14.65 10.10 6.54
N ASP A 274 -14.81 9.47 7.69
CA ASP A 274 -15.90 9.74 8.64
C ASP A 274 -15.99 11.20 9.08
N TYR A 275 -14.84 11.84 9.34
CA TYR A 275 -14.82 13.22 9.83
C TYR A 275 -15.16 14.28 8.77
N PHE A 276 -15.30 13.90 7.49
CA PHE A 276 -15.85 14.79 6.46
C PHE A 276 -17.37 14.82 6.45
N GLY A 277 -18.04 13.77 6.97
CA GLY A 277 -19.50 13.68 7.02
C GLY A 277 -20.16 13.79 5.64
N LEU A 278 -19.50 13.30 4.58
CA LEU A 278 -20.05 13.34 3.23
C LEU A 278 -21.18 12.33 3.08
N GLU A 279 -22.30 12.78 2.53
CA GLU A 279 -23.42 11.90 2.18
C GLU A 279 -23.04 11.01 0.97
N HIS A 280 -23.69 9.85 0.87
CA HIS A 280 -23.52 8.96 -0.27
C HIS A 280 -24.02 9.64 -1.56
N GLU A 281 -23.25 9.54 -2.63
CA GLU A 281 -23.60 10.02 -3.96
C GLU A 281 -23.50 8.90 -4.99
N ASP A 282 -24.45 8.78 -5.90
CA ASP A 282 -24.42 7.79 -6.98
C ASP A 282 -23.28 8.03 -7.97
N ASN A 283 -22.88 9.29 -8.14
CA ASN A 283 -21.78 9.69 -9.02
C ASN A 283 -20.85 10.71 -8.34
N PRO A 284 -20.00 10.26 -7.41
CA PRO A 284 -19.10 11.13 -6.66
C PRO A 284 -18.12 11.94 -7.53
N ALA A 285 -17.83 11.48 -8.74
CA ALA A 285 -16.93 12.19 -9.65
C ALA A 285 -17.51 13.54 -10.11
N LEU A 286 -18.83 13.65 -10.20
CA LEU A 286 -19.56 14.87 -10.59
C LEU A 286 -20.17 15.60 -9.40
N GLY A 287 -20.08 15.03 -8.22
CA GLY A 287 -20.76 15.47 -6.99
C GLY A 287 -20.00 16.53 -6.19
N TYR A 288 -20.28 16.53 -4.89
CA TYR A 288 -19.70 17.45 -3.91
C TYR A 288 -18.28 17.01 -3.53
N ARG A 289 -17.28 17.54 -4.22
CA ARG A 289 -15.87 17.18 -4.06
C ARG A 289 -14.92 18.33 -4.36
N ALA A 290 -13.69 18.16 -3.93
CA ALA A 290 -12.54 18.98 -4.33
C ALA A 290 -12.77 20.47 -4.09
N VAL A 291 -12.62 21.31 -5.15
CA VAL A 291 -12.81 22.76 -5.03
C VAL A 291 -14.21 23.14 -4.54
N ARG A 292 -15.23 22.33 -4.80
CA ARG A 292 -16.61 22.59 -4.31
C ARG A 292 -16.67 22.54 -2.81
N ILE A 293 -16.05 21.51 -2.19
CA ILE A 293 -15.88 21.43 -0.73
C ILE A 293 -15.05 22.61 -0.23
N CYS A 294 -13.93 22.92 -0.91
CA CYS A 294 -13.01 23.97 -0.50
C CYS A 294 -13.66 25.38 -0.50
N LEU A 295 -14.56 25.63 -1.44
CA LEU A 295 -15.26 26.93 -1.52
C LEU A 295 -16.42 27.03 -0.54
N ASP A 296 -17.07 25.91 -0.21
CA ASP A 296 -18.15 25.83 0.77
C ASP A 296 -17.63 25.81 2.21
N GLN A 297 -16.48 25.18 2.44
CA GLN A 297 -15.78 25.07 3.73
C GLN A 297 -14.42 25.77 3.67
N PRO A 298 -14.38 27.11 3.62
CA PRO A 298 -13.16 27.89 3.35
C PRO A 298 -12.07 27.71 4.40
N ASP A 299 -12.39 27.29 5.62
CA ASP A 299 -11.39 27.10 6.68
C ASP A 299 -10.47 25.90 6.36
N ILE A 300 -11.00 24.81 5.82
CA ILE A 300 -10.20 23.67 5.36
C ILE A 300 -9.26 24.13 4.25
N PHE A 301 -9.78 24.88 3.28
CA PHE A 301 -9.01 25.35 2.15
C PHE A 301 -7.93 26.36 2.54
N LYS A 302 -8.26 27.34 3.38
CA LYS A 302 -7.29 28.32 3.87
C LYS A 302 -6.17 27.68 4.68
N THR A 303 -6.48 26.69 5.50
CA THR A 303 -5.48 25.92 6.25
C THR A 303 -4.49 25.26 5.28
N GLN A 304 -4.97 24.61 4.23
CA GLN A 304 -4.12 23.99 3.22
C GLN A 304 -3.31 25.02 2.42
N LEU A 305 -3.93 26.12 1.98
CA LEU A 305 -3.24 27.17 1.23
C LEU A 305 -2.14 27.85 2.06
N ARG A 306 -2.36 28.10 3.35
CA ARG A 306 -1.31 28.64 4.24
C ARG A 306 -0.13 27.68 4.35
N ALA A 307 -0.39 26.39 4.56
CA ALA A 307 0.65 25.37 4.60
C ALA A 307 1.47 25.33 3.30
N LEU A 308 0.81 25.40 2.14
CA LEU A 308 1.45 25.43 0.83
C LEU A 308 2.30 26.68 0.62
N LEU A 309 1.77 27.86 0.98
CA LEU A 309 2.49 29.13 0.88
C LEU A 309 3.71 29.16 1.81
N ARG A 310 3.60 28.67 3.04
CA ARG A 310 4.74 28.52 3.94
C ARG A 310 5.80 27.59 3.36
N ALA A 311 5.39 26.45 2.81
CA ALA A 311 6.29 25.46 2.22
C ALA A 311 6.98 25.97 0.94
N SER A 312 6.38 26.90 0.20
CA SER A 312 6.97 27.47 -1.02
C SER A 312 8.27 28.25 -0.78
N MET A 313 8.55 28.63 0.47
CA MET A 313 9.83 29.25 0.86
C MET A 313 11.01 28.25 0.80
N PHE A 314 10.73 26.95 0.77
CA PHE A 314 11.73 25.87 0.81
C PHE A 314 11.98 25.21 -0.54
N GLY A 315 11.26 25.61 -1.59
CA GLY A 315 11.44 25.05 -2.94
C GLY A 315 10.45 25.57 -3.97
N ASN A 316 10.53 25.01 -5.18
CA ASN A 316 9.73 25.46 -6.31
C ASN A 316 8.35 24.77 -6.33
N ILE A 317 7.42 25.29 -5.52
CA ILE A 317 6.07 24.75 -5.40
C ILE A 317 5.12 25.46 -6.39
N SER A 318 4.28 24.67 -7.04
CA SER A 318 3.11 25.12 -7.80
C SER A 318 1.86 24.46 -7.23
N ILE A 319 0.78 25.22 -7.09
CA ILE A 319 -0.49 24.73 -6.54
C ILE A 319 -1.42 24.36 -7.69
N MET A 320 -1.96 23.14 -7.69
CA MET A 320 -2.98 22.68 -8.63
C MET A 320 -4.33 22.64 -7.92
N ILE A 321 -5.31 23.35 -8.47
CA ILE A 321 -6.69 23.31 -7.98
C ILE A 321 -7.47 22.33 -8.86
N PRO A 322 -7.95 21.19 -8.31
CA PRO A 322 -8.68 20.20 -9.09
C PRO A 322 -10.14 20.59 -9.30
N MET A 323 -10.78 19.99 -10.30
CA MET A 323 -12.22 20.04 -10.55
C MET A 323 -12.79 21.43 -10.88
N ILE A 324 -11.96 22.35 -11.33
CA ILE A 324 -12.41 23.68 -11.79
C ILE A 324 -13.29 23.52 -13.04
N ALA A 325 -14.52 23.99 -12.98
CA ALA A 325 -15.50 23.96 -14.07
C ALA A 325 -15.94 25.35 -14.56
N SER A 326 -15.62 26.42 -13.83
CA SER A 326 -16.05 27.77 -14.19
C SER A 326 -15.02 28.85 -13.88
N VAL A 327 -15.13 29.97 -14.61
CA VAL A 327 -14.29 31.17 -14.35
C VAL A 327 -14.58 31.76 -12.99
N TRP A 328 -15.81 31.62 -12.50
CA TRP A 328 -16.19 32.08 -11.17
C TRP A 328 -15.39 31.36 -10.07
N GLU A 329 -15.26 30.04 -10.17
CA GLU A 329 -14.45 29.25 -9.23
C GLU A 329 -12.99 29.71 -9.21
N VAL A 330 -12.41 29.98 -10.39
CA VAL A 330 -11.03 30.52 -10.47
C VAL A 330 -10.91 31.85 -9.74
N ARG A 331 -11.89 32.73 -9.89
CA ARG A 331 -11.89 34.04 -9.18
C ARG A 331 -11.98 33.83 -7.68
N LYS A 332 -12.89 32.98 -7.22
CA LYS A 332 -13.08 32.70 -5.78
C LYS A 332 -11.86 32.06 -5.14
N VAL A 333 -11.19 31.16 -5.84
CA VAL A 333 -9.94 30.56 -5.36
C VAL A 333 -8.82 31.60 -5.22
N LYS A 334 -8.80 32.63 -6.07
CA LYS A 334 -7.79 33.70 -6.02
C LYS A 334 -8.06 34.76 -4.94
N GLU A 335 -9.31 34.99 -4.57
CA GLU A 335 -9.71 35.83 -3.44
C GLU A 335 -9.26 35.23 -2.09
#